data_4b6460865cbfe307a9645b537ade5216
#
_entry.id   4b6460865cbfe307a9645b537ade5216
#
_cell.length_a   1.000
_cell.length_b   1.000
_cell.length_c   1.000
_cell.angle_alpha   90.00
_cell.angle_beta   90.00
_cell.angle_gamma   90.00
#
_symmetry.space_group_name_H-M   'P 1'
#
loop_
_entity.id
_entity.type
_entity.pdbx_description
1 polymer ?
#
loop_
_entity_poly.entity_id
_entity_poly.type
_entity_poly.pdbx_seq_one_letter_code
_entity_poly.pdbx_strand_id
1 'polypeptide(L)'
;MSYYSPSIEKLIEAFEKLPSIGNKTAARLAFYILDADEKETNEFIEAIQNAKKNLKYCSICYNITDTEPCPICANKNRDHSVICIVEDVRDVVAMEKTHEFKGVYHVLHGSISPMNGVGPDDIKIKELLSRLMSGEVKEIILATNPRVEGEATAMYISKLV
;
A
#
# COMPACT_ATOMS: atom_id res chain seq x y z
N MET A 1 6.22 7.74 -37.86
CA MET A 1 4.78 7.79 -38.21
C MET A 1 4.10 6.68 -37.46
N SER A 2 3.08 7.01 -36.72
CA SER A 2 2.26 6.00 -36.07
C SER A 2 1.31 5.37 -37.10
N TYR A 3 1.11 4.07 -36.96
CA TYR A 3 0.21 3.31 -37.84
C TYR A 3 -1.19 3.15 -37.21
N TYR A 4 -1.39 3.65 -35.97
CA TYR A 4 -2.66 3.55 -35.24
C TYR A 4 -3.44 4.86 -35.28
N SER A 5 -4.75 4.77 -35.10
CA SER A 5 -5.57 5.97 -34.91
C SER A 5 -5.20 6.68 -33.60
N PRO A 6 -5.43 8.00 -33.51
CA PRO A 6 -5.07 8.78 -32.31
C PRO A 6 -5.70 8.23 -31.00
N SER A 7 -6.89 7.61 -31.08
CA SER A 7 -7.55 7.02 -29.91
C SER A 7 -6.84 5.76 -29.43
N ILE A 8 -6.40 4.92 -30.37
CA ILE A 8 -5.64 3.70 -30.07
C ILE A 8 -4.28 4.07 -29.47
N GLU A 9 -3.60 5.07 -30.04
CA GLU A 9 -2.33 5.55 -29.53
C GLU A 9 -2.42 6.04 -28.08
N LYS A 10 -3.41 6.86 -27.76
CA LYS A 10 -3.63 7.34 -26.39
C LYS A 10 -3.89 6.20 -25.41
N LEU A 11 -4.58 5.15 -25.82
CA LEU A 11 -4.83 3.99 -24.97
C LEU A 11 -3.54 3.19 -24.74
N ILE A 12 -2.72 2.99 -25.78
CA ILE A 12 -1.41 2.36 -25.67
C ILE A 12 -0.51 3.17 -24.74
N GLU A 13 -0.41 4.48 -24.93
CA GLU A 13 0.37 5.37 -24.07
C GLU A 13 -0.10 5.34 -22.59
N ALA A 14 -1.40 5.19 -22.36
CA ALA A 14 -1.93 5.07 -21.01
C ALA A 14 -1.45 3.77 -20.33
N PHE A 15 -1.41 2.66 -21.05
CA PHE A 15 -0.88 1.39 -20.55
C PHE A 15 0.65 1.42 -20.39
N GLU A 16 1.39 2.12 -21.26
CA GLU A 16 2.86 2.26 -21.13
C GLU A 16 3.28 3.01 -19.86
N LYS A 17 2.42 3.86 -19.29
CA LYS A 17 2.69 4.53 -18.01
C LYS A 17 2.68 3.59 -16.82
N LEU A 18 2.17 2.37 -16.97
CA LEU A 18 2.17 1.39 -15.90
C LEU A 18 3.57 0.77 -15.73
N PRO A 19 4.03 0.56 -14.49
CA PRO A 19 5.34 -0.02 -14.24
C PRO A 19 5.50 -1.38 -14.96
N SER A 20 6.64 -1.60 -15.57
CA SER A 20 6.99 -2.84 -16.28
C SER A 20 6.15 -3.15 -17.52
N ILE A 21 5.33 -2.23 -17.99
CA ILE A 21 4.58 -2.36 -19.25
C ILE A 21 5.32 -1.61 -20.36
N GLY A 22 5.91 -2.37 -21.28
CA GLY A 22 6.51 -1.81 -22.50
C GLY A 22 5.52 -1.75 -23.66
N ASN A 23 5.89 -1.05 -24.75
CA ASN A 23 5.05 -0.77 -25.92
C ASN A 23 4.32 -2.02 -26.48
N LYS A 24 5.03 -3.15 -26.64
CA LYS A 24 4.44 -4.39 -27.16
C LYS A 24 3.32 -4.93 -26.27
N THR A 25 3.51 -4.88 -24.94
CA THR A 25 2.50 -5.32 -23.97
C THR A 25 1.35 -4.33 -23.91
N ALA A 26 1.65 -3.03 -23.90
CA ALA A 26 0.64 -1.96 -23.91
C ALA A 26 -0.28 -2.06 -25.14
N ALA A 27 0.29 -2.25 -26.33
CA ALA A 27 -0.49 -2.46 -27.55
C ALA A 27 -1.41 -3.67 -27.44
N ARG A 28 -0.91 -4.81 -26.93
CA ARG A 28 -1.73 -6.01 -26.74
C ARG A 28 -2.88 -5.79 -25.74
N LEU A 29 -2.63 -5.07 -24.65
CA LEU A 29 -3.67 -4.72 -23.67
C LEU A 29 -4.70 -3.77 -24.29
N ALA A 30 -4.26 -2.77 -25.08
CA ALA A 30 -5.17 -1.85 -25.76
C ALA A 30 -6.11 -2.59 -26.71
N PHE A 31 -5.59 -3.49 -27.55
CA PHE A 31 -6.42 -4.29 -28.45
C PHE A 31 -7.36 -5.24 -27.70
N TYR A 32 -6.93 -5.84 -26.59
CA TYR A 32 -7.82 -6.65 -25.75
C TYR A 32 -9.03 -5.84 -25.27
N ILE A 33 -8.82 -4.60 -24.78
CA ILE A 33 -9.92 -3.72 -24.36
C ILE A 33 -10.83 -3.32 -25.54
N LEU A 34 -10.26 -3.12 -26.73
CA LEU A 34 -11.04 -2.77 -27.93
C LEU A 34 -11.90 -3.94 -28.44
N ASP A 35 -11.44 -5.16 -28.23
CA ASP A 35 -12.16 -6.39 -28.61
C ASP A 35 -13.20 -6.81 -27.55
N ALA A 36 -13.06 -6.33 -26.31
CA ALA A 36 -14.00 -6.58 -25.22
C ALA A 36 -15.36 -5.92 -25.50
N ASP A 37 -16.43 -6.49 -24.96
CA ASP A 37 -17.75 -5.86 -25.07
C ASP A 37 -17.84 -4.60 -24.17
N GLU A 38 -18.87 -3.79 -24.44
CA GLU A 38 -19.08 -2.52 -23.72
C GLU A 38 -19.29 -2.74 -22.22
N LYS A 39 -19.93 -3.85 -21.83
CA LYS A 39 -20.20 -4.20 -20.44
C LYS A 39 -18.88 -4.51 -19.70
N GLU A 40 -18.04 -5.37 -20.25
CA GLU A 40 -16.75 -5.75 -19.68
C GLU A 40 -15.83 -4.52 -19.55
N THR A 41 -15.81 -3.67 -20.59
CA THR A 41 -15.03 -2.43 -20.58
C THR A 41 -15.50 -1.47 -19.50
N ASN A 42 -16.81 -1.27 -19.33
CA ASN A 42 -17.38 -0.40 -18.30
C ASN A 42 -17.11 -0.94 -16.89
N GLU A 43 -17.24 -2.25 -16.66
CA GLU A 43 -16.92 -2.89 -15.39
C GLU A 43 -15.45 -2.65 -15.00
N PHE A 44 -14.52 -2.72 -15.96
CA PHE A 44 -13.10 -2.45 -15.73
C PHE A 44 -12.85 -0.99 -15.37
N ILE A 45 -13.46 -0.04 -16.07
CA ILE A 45 -13.37 1.40 -15.79
C ILE A 45 -13.92 1.69 -14.39
N GLU A 46 -15.09 1.15 -14.07
CA GLU A 46 -15.73 1.34 -12.77
C GLU A 46 -14.88 0.75 -11.63
N ALA A 47 -14.26 -0.40 -11.82
CA ALA A 47 -13.37 -1.00 -10.82
C ALA A 47 -12.21 -0.07 -10.48
N ILE A 48 -11.56 0.54 -11.49
CA ILE A 48 -10.48 1.51 -11.28
C ILE A 48 -10.99 2.76 -10.55
N GLN A 49 -12.11 3.32 -11.00
CA GLN A 49 -12.69 4.53 -10.41
C GLN A 49 -13.12 4.31 -8.97
N ASN A 50 -13.78 3.19 -8.68
CA ASN A 50 -14.25 2.82 -7.35
C ASN A 50 -13.08 2.59 -6.39
N ALA A 51 -12.03 1.89 -6.83
CA ALA A 51 -10.83 1.72 -6.02
C ALA A 51 -10.20 3.07 -5.66
N LYS A 52 -10.05 3.98 -6.63
CA LYS A 52 -9.49 5.32 -6.39
C LYS A 52 -10.35 6.19 -5.49
N LYS A 53 -11.68 6.05 -5.55
CA LYS A 53 -12.63 6.89 -4.81
C LYS A 53 -12.87 6.40 -3.39
N ASN A 54 -12.97 5.09 -3.18
CA ASN A 54 -13.45 4.51 -1.93
C ASN A 54 -12.33 4.11 -0.98
N LEU A 55 -11.13 3.79 -1.52
CA LEU A 55 -9.99 3.42 -0.69
C LEU A 55 -9.47 4.63 0.10
N LYS A 56 -9.32 4.41 1.40
CA LYS A 56 -8.77 5.38 2.36
C LYS A 56 -7.79 4.70 3.30
N TYR A 57 -7.06 5.50 4.04
CA TYR A 57 -6.23 4.97 5.12
C TYR A 57 -7.04 4.80 6.39
N CYS A 58 -6.88 3.66 7.04
CA CYS A 58 -7.42 3.42 8.38
C CYS A 58 -6.81 4.43 9.35
N SER A 59 -7.64 5.13 10.13
CA SER A 59 -7.18 6.14 11.09
C SER A 59 -6.30 5.58 12.21
N ILE A 60 -6.35 4.25 12.46
CA ILE A 60 -5.58 3.59 13.52
C ILE A 60 -4.24 3.07 13.03
N CYS A 61 -4.23 2.32 11.93
CA CYS A 61 -3.04 1.58 11.49
C CYS A 61 -2.46 2.03 10.15
N TYR A 62 -3.13 2.96 9.47
CA TYR A 62 -2.73 3.47 8.15
C TYR A 62 -2.72 2.43 7.03
N ASN A 63 -3.32 1.25 7.23
CA ASN A 63 -3.57 0.31 6.14
C ASN A 63 -4.65 0.85 5.20
N ILE A 64 -4.62 0.45 3.93
CA ILE A 64 -5.66 0.80 2.95
C ILE A 64 -6.93 -0.01 3.24
N THR A 65 -8.08 0.65 3.19
CA THR A 65 -9.36 0.04 3.54
C THR A 65 -10.55 0.80 2.95
N ASP A 66 -11.65 0.09 2.74
CA ASP A 66 -12.97 0.68 2.40
C ASP A 66 -13.77 1.07 3.64
N THR A 67 -13.46 0.48 4.81
CA THR A 67 -14.18 0.65 6.06
C THR A 67 -13.35 1.37 7.11
N GLU A 68 -13.99 1.99 8.12
CA GLU A 68 -13.32 2.70 9.21
C GLU A 68 -13.84 2.22 10.57
N PRO A 69 -12.96 1.67 11.41
CA PRO A 69 -11.59 1.25 11.13
C PRO A 69 -11.52 0.05 10.19
N CYS A 70 -10.31 -0.30 9.71
CA CYS A 70 -10.12 -1.45 8.84
C CYS A 70 -10.51 -2.77 9.55
N PRO A 71 -10.82 -3.85 8.79
CA PRO A 71 -11.24 -5.13 9.40
C PRO A 71 -10.25 -5.70 10.41
N ILE A 72 -8.94 -5.46 10.24
CA ILE A 72 -7.91 -5.91 11.18
C ILE A 72 -8.03 -5.16 12.50
N CYS A 73 -8.13 -3.82 12.46
CA CYS A 73 -8.26 -3.00 13.66
C CYS A 73 -9.63 -3.16 14.35
N ALA A 74 -10.69 -3.47 13.60
CA ALA A 74 -12.01 -3.70 14.15
C ALA A 74 -12.17 -5.08 14.81
N ASN A 75 -11.28 -6.02 14.52
CA ASN A 75 -11.39 -7.41 15.00
C ASN A 75 -10.96 -7.53 16.47
N LYS A 76 -11.95 -7.71 17.34
CA LYS A 76 -11.74 -7.87 18.80
C LYS A 76 -11.02 -9.17 19.20
N ASN A 77 -10.90 -10.15 18.29
CA ASN A 77 -10.19 -11.40 18.56
C ASN A 77 -8.68 -11.29 18.33
N ARG A 78 -8.20 -10.12 17.87
CA ARG A 78 -6.79 -9.86 17.71
C ARG A 78 -6.19 -9.29 19.00
N ASP A 79 -4.91 -9.58 19.19
CA ASP A 79 -4.15 -9.00 20.29
C ASP A 79 -3.71 -7.57 19.96
N HIS A 80 -4.44 -6.59 20.44
CA HIS A 80 -4.16 -5.18 20.22
C HIS A 80 -2.95 -4.67 21.03
N SER A 81 -2.43 -5.47 21.96
CA SER A 81 -1.22 -5.13 22.72
C SER A 81 0.07 -5.40 21.95
N VAL A 82 -0.01 -6.10 20.79
CA VAL A 82 1.14 -6.39 19.92
C VAL A 82 0.96 -5.73 18.57
N ILE A 83 1.89 -4.85 18.20
CA ILE A 83 1.85 -4.12 16.91
C ILE A 83 3.03 -4.55 16.03
N CYS A 84 2.72 -5.04 14.83
CA CYS A 84 3.70 -5.28 13.78
C CYS A 84 3.82 -4.03 12.89
N ILE A 85 5.01 -3.44 12.83
CA ILE A 85 5.32 -2.22 12.09
C ILE A 85 5.92 -2.62 10.74
N VAL A 86 5.29 -2.20 9.66
CA VAL A 86 5.68 -2.51 8.28
C VAL A 86 5.84 -1.25 7.44
N GLU A 87 6.58 -1.31 6.35
CA GLU A 87 6.81 -0.17 5.46
C GLU A 87 5.64 0.09 4.52
N ASP A 88 4.97 -0.96 4.03
CA ASP A 88 3.97 -0.89 2.95
C ASP A 88 2.74 -1.75 3.25
N VAL A 89 1.61 -1.40 2.67
CA VAL A 89 0.36 -2.17 2.79
C VAL A 89 0.49 -3.59 2.24
N ARG A 90 1.36 -3.82 1.27
CA ARG A 90 1.64 -5.15 0.69
C ARG A 90 2.31 -6.08 1.69
N ASP A 91 3.07 -5.52 2.64
CA ASP A 91 3.70 -6.29 3.73
C ASP A 91 2.62 -6.83 4.68
N VAL A 92 1.58 -6.01 4.98
CA VAL A 92 0.41 -6.49 5.74
C VAL A 92 -0.24 -7.67 5.04
N VAL A 93 -0.47 -7.57 3.72
CA VAL A 93 -1.07 -8.68 2.96
C VAL A 93 -0.20 -9.93 2.97
N ALA A 94 1.13 -9.77 2.89
CA ALA A 94 2.06 -10.89 2.94
C ALA A 94 2.02 -11.59 4.31
N MET A 95 2.02 -10.82 5.40
CA MET A 95 1.92 -11.35 6.76
C MET A 95 0.56 -12.04 7.02
N GLU A 96 -0.54 -11.43 6.60
CA GLU A 96 -1.88 -12.00 6.77
C GLU A 96 -2.07 -13.33 6.03
N LYS A 97 -1.43 -13.50 4.87
CA LYS A 97 -1.45 -14.78 4.13
C LYS A 97 -0.82 -15.94 4.89
N THR A 98 0.03 -15.69 5.88
CA THR A 98 0.62 -16.75 6.71
C THR A 98 -0.38 -17.30 7.74
N HIS A 99 -1.39 -16.51 8.12
CA HIS A 99 -2.36 -16.78 9.19
C HIS A 99 -1.75 -16.99 10.59
N GLU A 100 -0.45 -16.72 10.77
CA GLU A 100 0.27 -16.96 12.03
C GLU A 100 0.20 -15.74 12.97
N PHE A 101 0.26 -14.53 12.43
CA PHE A 101 0.26 -13.33 13.24
C PHE A 101 -1.14 -12.97 13.75
N LYS A 102 -1.27 -12.82 15.07
CA LYS A 102 -2.56 -12.54 15.73
C LYS A 102 -2.67 -11.11 16.28
N GLY A 103 -1.61 -10.33 16.20
CA GLY A 103 -1.60 -8.91 16.57
C GLY A 103 -2.22 -7.99 15.54
N VAL A 104 -1.96 -6.70 15.66
CA VAL A 104 -2.39 -5.65 14.74
C VAL A 104 -1.18 -5.00 14.06
N TYR A 105 -1.42 -4.17 13.06
CA TYR A 105 -0.34 -3.56 12.25
C TYR A 105 -0.26 -2.06 12.45
N HIS A 106 0.87 -1.49 12.02
CA HIS A 106 1.04 -0.07 11.72
C HIS A 106 1.86 0.07 10.43
N VAL A 107 1.30 0.76 9.44
CA VAL A 107 1.94 0.95 8.13
C VAL A 107 2.61 2.32 8.09
N LEU A 108 3.92 2.33 7.86
CA LEU A 108 4.72 3.56 7.82
C LEU A 108 4.56 4.35 6.51
N HIS A 109 4.17 3.70 5.42
CA HIS A 109 4.15 4.24 4.06
C HIS A 109 5.52 4.71 3.56
N GLY A 110 6.57 3.97 3.90
CA GLY A 110 7.93 4.22 3.47
C GLY A 110 8.98 3.87 4.50
N SER A 111 10.20 4.25 4.23
CA SER A 111 11.36 4.13 5.12
C SER A 111 12.16 5.43 5.11
N ILE A 112 12.90 5.70 6.16
CA ILE A 112 13.82 6.84 6.24
C ILE A 112 14.92 6.66 5.18
N SER A 113 15.01 7.59 4.25
CA SER A 113 15.99 7.57 3.15
C SER A 113 16.49 8.97 2.86
N PRO A 114 17.54 9.43 3.55
CA PRO A 114 18.09 10.78 3.36
C PRO A 114 18.55 11.04 1.92
N MET A 115 19.02 10.00 1.22
CA MET A 115 19.42 10.12 -0.17
C MET A 115 18.26 10.43 -1.11
N ASN A 116 17.05 10.00 -0.74
CA ASN A 116 15.82 10.28 -1.48
C ASN A 116 15.02 11.44 -0.86
N GLY A 117 15.59 12.16 0.12
CA GLY A 117 14.94 13.28 0.80
C GLY A 117 13.77 12.86 1.72
N VAL A 118 13.69 11.58 2.11
CA VAL A 118 12.64 11.07 3.00
C VAL A 118 13.13 11.08 4.44
N GLY A 119 12.56 11.93 5.26
CA GLY A 119 12.82 12.02 6.69
C GLY A 119 11.77 11.28 7.55
N PRO A 120 11.97 11.28 8.88
CA PRO A 120 11.01 10.65 9.81
C PRO A 120 9.61 11.26 9.77
N ASP A 121 9.51 12.55 9.43
CA ASP A 121 8.24 13.29 9.36
C ASP A 121 7.45 13.02 8.06
N ASP A 122 8.10 12.43 7.06
CA ASP A 122 7.48 12.11 5.77
C ASP A 122 6.75 10.77 5.78
N ILE A 123 6.99 9.95 6.82
CA ILE A 123 6.38 8.64 7.02
C ILE A 123 5.64 8.58 8.36
N LYS A 124 4.81 7.54 8.58
CA LYS A 124 3.86 7.47 9.72
C LYS A 124 4.49 7.08 11.07
N ILE A 125 5.68 7.62 11.40
CA ILE A 125 6.34 7.40 12.69
C ILE A 125 5.67 8.22 13.81
N LYS A 126 5.33 9.48 13.56
CA LYS A 126 4.69 10.35 14.54
C LYS A 126 3.35 9.76 15.03
N GLU A 127 2.58 9.25 14.09
CA GLU A 127 1.30 8.61 14.36
C GLU A 127 1.48 7.28 15.11
N LEU A 128 2.54 6.53 14.81
CA LEU A 128 2.92 5.35 15.60
C LEU A 128 3.19 5.73 17.05
N LEU A 129 4.05 6.73 17.30
CA LEU A 129 4.38 7.17 18.66
C LEU A 129 3.14 7.61 19.43
N SER A 130 2.25 8.36 18.78
CA SER A 130 0.97 8.77 19.39
C SER A 130 0.13 7.57 19.82
N ARG A 131 0.14 6.50 19.02
CA ARG A 131 -0.57 5.25 19.31
C ARG A 131 0.07 4.49 20.49
N LEU A 132 1.40 4.48 20.58
CA LEU A 132 2.13 3.81 21.64
C LEU A 132 1.92 4.51 23.01
N MET A 133 1.70 5.82 23.00
CA MET A 133 1.45 6.60 24.23
C MET A 133 0.12 6.27 24.92
N SER A 134 -0.78 5.51 24.29
CA SER A 134 -2.04 5.06 24.91
C SER A 134 -1.82 4.12 26.11
N GLY A 135 -0.64 3.51 26.22
CA GLY A 135 -0.27 2.58 27.29
C GLY A 135 -0.87 1.17 27.15
N GLU A 136 -1.63 0.90 26.08
CA GLU A 136 -2.23 -0.42 25.83
C GLU A 136 -1.26 -1.38 25.13
N VAL A 137 -0.25 -0.83 24.42
CA VAL A 137 0.73 -1.58 23.66
C VAL A 137 1.85 -2.08 24.57
N LYS A 138 2.11 -3.40 24.52
CA LYS A 138 3.14 -4.08 25.32
C LYS A 138 4.35 -4.49 24.49
N GLU A 139 4.13 -4.71 23.19
CA GLU A 139 5.17 -5.21 22.29
C GLU A 139 5.03 -4.58 20.91
N ILE A 140 6.16 -4.22 20.32
CA ILE A 140 6.25 -3.86 18.90
C ILE A 140 7.19 -4.82 18.18
N ILE A 141 6.82 -5.20 16.97
CA ILE A 141 7.63 -6.01 16.06
C ILE A 141 8.01 -5.11 14.90
N LEU A 142 9.31 -4.83 14.74
CA LEU A 142 9.82 -4.04 13.64
C LEU A 142 10.05 -4.96 12.42
N ALA A 143 9.09 -4.99 11.51
CA ALA A 143 9.11 -5.82 10.31
C ALA A 143 9.34 -4.94 9.05
N THR A 144 10.33 -4.05 9.14
CA THR A 144 10.81 -3.26 8.00
C THR A 144 11.60 -4.14 7.04
N ASN A 145 11.73 -3.71 5.78
CA ASN A 145 12.47 -4.48 4.78
C ASN A 145 13.97 -4.61 5.14
N PRO A 146 14.63 -5.75 4.85
CA PRO A 146 16.02 -5.99 5.17
C PRO A 146 16.97 -5.28 4.18
N ARG A 147 16.89 -3.97 4.13
CA ARG A 147 17.76 -3.04 3.38
C ARG A 147 18.23 -1.93 4.32
N VAL A 148 19.24 -1.18 3.88
CA VAL A 148 19.85 -0.12 4.70
C VAL A 148 18.83 0.86 5.24
N GLU A 149 17.88 1.31 4.41
CA GLU A 149 16.82 2.25 4.80
C GLU A 149 15.85 1.63 5.81
N GLY A 150 15.48 0.36 5.61
CA GLY A 150 14.58 -0.35 6.53
C GLY A 150 15.23 -0.60 7.88
N GLU A 151 16.49 -1.02 7.91
CA GLU A 151 17.27 -1.18 9.16
C GLU A 151 17.46 0.16 9.88
N ALA A 152 17.80 1.23 9.15
CA ALA A 152 17.92 2.57 9.72
C ALA A 152 16.60 3.04 10.32
N THR A 153 15.46 2.76 9.66
CA THR A 153 14.13 3.09 10.15
C THR A 153 13.79 2.31 11.43
N ALA A 154 14.08 0.99 11.45
CA ALA A 154 13.90 0.17 12.65
C ALA A 154 14.74 0.68 13.83
N MET A 155 16.02 0.99 13.59
CA MET A 155 16.91 1.56 14.62
C MET A 155 16.44 2.92 15.10
N TYR A 156 15.91 3.74 14.22
CA TYR A 156 15.36 5.05 14.61
C TYR A 156 14.13 4.88 15.52
N ILE A 157 13.17 4.04 15.12
CA ILE A 157 11.98 3.76 15.93
C ILE A 157 12.37 3.16 17.28
N SER A 158 13.28 2.19 17.34
CA SER A 158 13.73 1.52 18.57
C SER A 158 14.40 2.46 19.59
N LYS A 159 14.85 3.64 19.17
CA LYS A 159 15.40 4.66 20.06
C LYS A 159 14.35 5.61 20.62
N LEU A 160 13.16 5.61 20.06
CA LEU A 160 12.06 6.50 20.45
C LEU A 160 11.07 5.84 21.43
N VAL A 161 11.15 4.48 21.59
CA VAL A 161 10.21 3.67 22.37
C VAL A 161 10.88 2.95 23.54
#